data_db2997d6178113da9f09eb3cc421a4a7
#
_entry.id   db2997d6178113da9f09eb3cc421a4a7
#
_cell.length_a   1.000
_cell.length_b   1.000
_cell.length_c   1.000
_cell.angle_alpha   90.00
_cell.angle_beta   90.00
_cell.angle_gamma   90.00
#
_symmetry.space_group_name_H-M   'P 1'
#
loop_
_entity.id
_entity.type
_entity.pdbx_description
1 polymer ?
#
loop_
_entity_poly.entity_id
_entity_poly.type
_entity_poly.pdbx_seq_one_letter_code
_entity_poly.pdbx_strand_id
1 'polypeptide(L)'
;MNMTSISSIALSGMNAAQTSLNSSAHNVANMNTSGFRRQEVIQNAQIGGGVSTTLTTSSEQGPSVATDVVAQLQAKNSFLANLAVFKTSDQMAGALLNLKV
;
A
#
# COMPACT_ATOMS: atom_id res chain seq x y z
N MET A 1 20.90 -7.56 -2.97
CA MET A 1 20.02 -6.75 -2.10
C MET A 1 20.23 -7.19 -0.67
N ASN A 2 20.46 -6.26 0.25
CA ASN A 2 20.66 -6.59 1.65
C ASN A 2 19.32 -6.58 2.41
N MET A 3 19.33 -7.01 3.67
CA MET A 3 18.12 -7.12 4.50
C MET A 3 17.46 -5.78 4.75
N THR A 4 18.26 -4.70 4.91
CA THR A 4 17.75 -3.34 5.10
C THR A 4 16.94 -2.90 3.88
N SER A 5 17.45 -3.19 2.66
CA SER A 5 16.72 -2.88 1.44
C SER A 5 15.42 -3.66 1.32
N ILE A 6 15.42 -4.93 1.72
CA ILE A 6 14.20 -5.75 1.72
C ILE A 6 13.18 -5.18 2.68
N SER A 7 13.60 -4.80 3.90
CA SER A 7 12.71 -4.18 4.88
C SER A 7 12.16 -2.84 4.38
N SER A 8 12.99 -2.03 3.75
CA SER A 8 12.56 -0.73 3.20
C SER A 8 11.56 -0.91 2.06
N ILE A 9 11.78 -1.89 1.20
CA ILE A 9 10.88 -2.20 0.10
C ILE A 9 9.53 -2.69 0.66
N ALA A 10 9.55 -3.59 1.63
CA ALA A 10 8.33 -4.09 2.26
C ALA A 10 7.56 -2.96 2.94
N LEU A 11 8.25 -2.05 3.63
CA LEU A 11 7.63 -0.90 4.27
C LEU A 11 6.98 0.03 3.24
N SER A 12 7.65 0.27 2.10
CA SER A 12 7.06 1.09 1.04
C SER A 12 5.78 0.45 0.48
N GLY A 13 5.75 -0.87 0.36
CA GLY A 13 4.54 -1.61 -0.04
C GLY A 13 3.41 -1.49 0.97
N MET A 14 3.72 -1.53 2.27
CA MET A 14 2.73 -1.32 3.33
C MET A 14 2.18 0.11 3.30
N ASN A 15 3.04 1.09 3.08
CA ASN A 15 2.61 2.49 2.97
C ASN A 15 1.72 2.71 1.75
N ALA A 16 2.05 2.09 0.62
CA ALA A 16 1.23 2.15 -0.58
C ALA A 16 -0.14 1.51 -0.35
N ALA A 17 -0.17 0.36 0.33
CA ALA A 17 -1.42 -0.31 0.68
C ALA A 17 -2.28 0.55 1.61
N GLN A 18 -1.66 1.21 2.58
CA GLN A 18 -2.37 2.11 3.49
C GLN A 18 -2.97 3.31 2.74
N THR A 19 -2.23 3.88 1.80
CA THR A 19 -2.71 4.97 0.96
C THR A 19 -3.92 4.52 0.14
N SER A 20 -3.87 3.33 -0.45
CA SER A 20 -5.00 2.76 -1.21
C SER A 20 -6.21 2.54 -0.33
N LEU A 21 -6.01 2.04 0.89
CA LEU A 21 -7.09 1.82 1.84
C LEU A 21 -7.75 3.15 2.23
N ASN A 22 -6.94 4.16 2.56
CA ASN A 22 -7.44 5.48 2.94
C ASN A 22 -8.21 6.13 1.78
N SER A 23 -7.71 6.02 0.56
CA SER A 23 -8.37 6.57 -0.62
C SER A 23 -9.71 5.88 -0.88
N SER A 24 -9.76 4.56 -0.78
CA SER A 24 -10.99 3.79 -0.95
C SER A 24 -12.01 4.15 0.12
N ALA A 25 -11.57 4.29 1.37
CA ALA A 25 -12.45 4.68 2.47
C ALA A 25 -13.01 6.09 2.26
N HIS A 26 -12.18 7.02 1.79
CA HIS A 26 -12.61 8.37 1.44
C HIS A 26 -13.68 8.34 0.35
N ASN A 27 -13.51 7.51 -0.67
CA ASN A 27 -14.47 7.38 -1.76
C ASN A 27 -15.81 6.83 -1.26
N VAL A 28 -15.77 5.80 -0.42
CA VAL A 28 -17.00 5.22 0.14
C VAL A 28 -17.71 6.24 1.04
N ALA A 29 -16.96 6.96 1.86
CA ALA A 29 -17.52 7.96 2.76
C ALA A 29 -18.24 9.10 2.00
N ASN A 30 -17.80 9.40 0.79
CA ASN A 30 -18.35 10.48 -0.03
C ASN A 30 -19.22 9.99 -1.19
N MET A 31 -19.63 8.72 -1.18
CA MET A 31 -20.41 8.17 -2.30
C MET A 31 -21.72 8.87 -2.56
N ASN A 32 -22.30 9.52 -1.55
CA ASN A 32 -23.54 10.26 -1.67
C ASN A 32 -23.34 11.78 -1.75
N THR A 33 -22.09 12.23 -1.80
CA THR A 33 -21.78 13.65 -1.92
C THR A 33 -22.00 14.10 -3.36
N SER A 34 -22.80 15.13 -3.58
CA SER A 34 -23.11 15.63 -4.91
C SER A 34 -21.85 16.14 -5.61
N GLY A 35 -21.67 15.73 -6.86
CA GLY A 35 -20.53 16.17 -7.67
C GLY A 35 -19.19 15.56 -7.26
N PHE A 36 -19.18 14.64 -6.33
CA PHE A 36 -17.95 14.00 -5.86
C PHE A 36 -17.28 13.21 -6.98
N ARG A 37 -15.96 13.32 -7.07
CA ARG A 37 -15.12 12.52 -7.95
C ARG A 37 -14.21 11.66 -7.10
N ARG A 38 -14.14 10.38 -7.45
CA ARG A 38 -13.35 9.42 -6.68
C ARG A 38 -11.86 9.75 -6.75
N GLN A 39 -11.17 9.51 -5.65
CA GLN A 39 -9.71 9.52 -5.64
C GLN A 39 -9.21 8.21 -6.24
N GLU A 40 -8.12 8.30 -6.97
CA GLU A 40 -7.42 7.15 -7.52
C GLU A 40 -5.98 7.19 -7.07
N VAL A 41 -5.42 6.02 -6.77
CA VAL A 41 -4.04 5.89 -6.34
C VAL A 41 -3.25 5.27 -7.47
N ILE A 42 -2.21 5.96 -7.90
CA ILE A 42 -1.28 5.45 -8.91
C ILE A 42 -0.02 5.02 -8.17
N GLN A 43 0.35 3.76 -8.34
CA GLN A 43 1.55 3.20 -7.75
C GLN A 43 2.65 3.15 -8.80
N ASN A 44 3.82 3.65 -8.43
CA ASN A 44 4.97 3.70 -9.33
C ASN A 44 6.13 2.94 -8.71
N ALA A 45 6.69 2.01 -9.48
CA ALA A 45 7.89 1.31 -9.07
C ALA A 45 9.07 2.29 -9.03
N GLN A 46 9.89 2.16 -8.00
CA GLN A 46 11.07 3.01 -7.81
C GLN A 46 12.32 2.32 -8.32
N ILE A 47 13.23 3.10 -8.89
CA ILE A 47 14.57 2.60 -9.23
C ILE A 47 15.25 2.22 -7.92
N GLY A 48 15.77 1.01 -7.87
CA GLY A 48 16.40 0.50 -6.65
C GLY A 48 15.45 -0.25 -5.73
N GLY A 49 14.18 -0.35 -6.09
CA GLY A 49 13.16 -1.10 -5.37
C GLY A 49 12.20 -0.22 -4.59
N GLY A 50 11.03 -0.78 -4.29
CA GLY A 50 9.99 -0.09 -3.57
C GLY A 50 8.96 0.56 -4.48
N VAL A 51 7.98 1.18 -3.85
CA VAL A 51 6.82 1.77 -4.51
C VAL A 51 6.56 3.16 -3.95
N SER A 52 6.26 4.10 -4.83
CA SER A 52 5.71 5.40 -4.43
C SER A 52 4.27 5.51 -4.92
N THR A 53 3.49 6.41 -4.32
CA THR A 53 2.10 6.61 -4.69
C THR A 53 1.86 8.06 -5.07
N THR A 54 0.92 8.25 -6.01
CA THR A 54 0.41 9.56 -6.39
C THR A 54 -1.11 9.50 -6.32
N LEU A 55 -1.73 10.50 -5.71
CA LEU A 55 -3.18 10.63 -5.69
C LEU A 55 -3.63 11.46 -6.88
N THR A 56 -4.68 10.99 -7.54
CA THR A 56 -5.33 11.72 -8.62
C THR A 56 -6.84 11.62 -8.44
N THR A 57 -7.57 12.40 -9.21
CA THR A 57 -9.03 12.43 -9.14
C THR A 57 -9.61 11.87 -10.44
N SER A 58 -10.64 11.04 -10.33
CA SER A 58 -11.32 10.47 -11.50
C SER A 58 -11.87 11.58 -12.38
N SER A 59 -11.80 11.38 -13.69
CA SER A 59 -12.41 12.29 -14.68
C SER A 59 -13.93 12.21 -14.66
N GLU A 60 -14.50 11.12 -14.13
CA GLU A 60 -15.94 10.89 -14.06
C GLU A 60 -16.45 11.18 -12.66
N GLN A 61 -17.67 11.74 -12.58
CA GLN A 61 -18.35 11.92 -11.30
C GLN A 61 -19.07 10.64 -10.88
N GLY A 62 -19.23 10.50 -9.59
CA GLY A 62 -20.06 9.45 -9.01
C GLY A 62 -19.26 8.34 -8.37
N PRO A 63 -19.95 7.49 -7.59
CA PRO A 63 -19.31 6.42 -6.85
C PRO A 63 -19.06 5.18 -7.71
N SER A 64 -18.13 4.36 -7.26
CA SER A 64 -17.94 3.01 -7.76
C SER A 64 -17.62 2.12 -6.56
N VAL A 65 -18.64 1.77 -5.80
CA VAL A 65 -18.50 1.06 -4.52
C VAL A 65 -17.86 -0.30 -4.73
N ALA A 66 -18.23 -1.01 -5.80
CA ALA A 66 -17.61 -2.31 -6.10
C ALA A 66 -16.10 -2.18 -6.29
N THR A 67 -15.66 -1.19 -7.07
CA THR A 67 -14.23 -0.92 -7.28
C THR A 67 -13.53 -0.61 -5.96
N ASP A 68 -14.16 0.22 -5.12
CA ASP A 68 -13.57 0.63 -3.84
C ASP A 68 -13.50 -0.52 -2.84
N VAL A 69 -14.50 -1.39 -2.80
CA VAL A 69 -14.48 -2.57 -1.94
C VAL A 69 -13.38 -3.54 -2.38
N VAL A 70 -13.24 -3.78 -3.68
CA VAL A 70 -12.16 -4.62 -4.20
C VAL A 70 -10.80 -4.01 -3.88
N ALA A 71 -10.67 -2.69 -4.02
CA ALA A 71 -9.43 -2.00 -3.68
C ALA A 71 -9.07 -2.15 -2.20
N GLN A 72 -10.07 -2.09 -1.31
CA GLN A 72 -9.86 -2.31 0.12
C GLN A 72 -9.35 -3.72 0.41
N LEU A 73 -9.95 -4.72 -0.23
CA LEU A 73 -9.52 -6.10 -0.04
C LEU A 73 -8.11 -6.34 -0.56
N GLN A 74 -7.80 -5.77 -1.74
CA GLN A 74 -6.45 -5.85 -2.31
C GLN A 74 -5.43 -5.15 -1.42
N ALA A 75 -5.77 -3.98 -0.90
CA ALA A 75 -4.90 -3.23 0.00
C ALA A 75 -4.62 -4.00 1.28
N LYS A 76 -5.64 -4.61 1.87
CA LYS A 76 -5.48 -5.46 3.05
C LYS A 76 -4.52 -6.62 2.77
N ASN A 77 -4.73 -7.33 1.67
CA ASN A 77 -3.91 -8.49 1.33
C ASN A 77 -2.47 -8.07 1.03
N SER A 78 -2.29 -6.97 0.33
CA SER A 78 -0.96 -6.43 0.03
C SER A 78 -0.24 -5.99 1.30
N PHE A 79 -0.93 -5.34 2.22
CA PHE A 79 -0.37 -4.93 3.50
C PHE A 79 0.11 -6.15 4.30
N LEU A 80 -0.73 -7.17 4.41
CA LEU A 80 -0.40 -8.38 5.16
C LEU A 80 0.78 -9.13 4.54
N ALA A 81 0.83 -9.21 3.21
CA ALA A 81 1.94 -9.86 2.51
C ALA A 81 3.26 -9.11 2.76
N ASN A 82 3.24 -7.79 2.66
CA ASN A 82 4.43 -6.98 2.92
C ASN A 82 4.85 -7.03 4.39
N LEU A 83 3.89 -7.08 5.29
CA LEU A 83 4.17 -7.22 6.72
C LEU A 83 4.88 -8.55 7.00
N ALA A 84 4.45 -9.64 6.36
CA ALA A 84 5.09 -10.94 6.50
C ALA A 84 6.55 -10.90 6.02
N VAL A 85 6.79 -10.25 4.88
CA VAL A 85 8.15 -10.08 4.36
C VAL A 85 8.99 -9.24 5.33
N PHE A 86 8.43 -8.14 5.84
CA PHE A 86 9.11 -7.28 6.79
C PHE A 86 9.53 -8.04 8.05
N LYS A 87 8.61 -8.83 8.62
CA LYS A 87 8.89 -9.62 9.82
C LYS A 87 9.96 -10.66 9.58
N THR A 88 9.89 -11.36 8.44
CA THR A 88 10.88 -12.37 8.09
C THR A 88 12.26 -11.75 7.93
N SER A 89 12.35 -10.61 7.27
CA SER A 89 13.60 -9.87 7.09
C SER A 89 14.18 -9.44 8.44
N ASP A 90 13.33 -8.95 9.32
CA ASP A 90 13.73 -8.52 10.67
C ASP A 90 14.26 -9.71 11.50
N GLN A 91 13.57 -10.84 11.45
CA GLN A 91 13.98 -12.06 12.16
C GLN A 91 15.31 -12.59 11.64
N MET A 92 15.51 -12.57 10.32
CA MET A 92 16.76 -13.00 9.73
C MET A 92 17.93 -12.10 10.13
N ALA A 93 17.70 -10.80 10.16
CA ALA A 93 18.70 -9.85 10.61
C ALA A 93 19.08 -10.10 12.07
N GLY A 94 18.09 -10.35 12.93
CA GLY A 94 18.32 -10.68 14.32
C GLY A 94 19.12 -11.97 14.49
N ALA A 95 18.80 -13.00 13.71
CA ALA A 95 19.53 -14.27 13.74
C ALA A 95 20.99 -14.10 13.33
N LEU A 96 21.24 -13.29 12.30
CA LEU A 96 22.61 -13.02 11.86
C LEU A 96 23.40 -12.25 12.91
N LEU A 97 22.78 -11.32 13.61
CA LEU A 97 23.42 -10.61 14.71
C LEU A 97 23.77 -11.55 15.86
N ASN A 98 22.90 -12.50 16.19
CA ASN A 98 23.15 -13.48 17.22
C ASN A 98 24.32 -14.42 16.85
N LEU A 99 24.46 -14.74 15.58
CA LEU A 99 25.55 -15.60 15.13
C LEU A 99 26.91 -14.93 15.26
N LYS A 100 26.97 -13.61 15.27
CA LYS A 100 28.21 -12.86 15.42
C LYS A 100 28.68 -12.74 16.88
N VAL A 101 27.83 -13.04 17.81
CA VAL A 101 28.12 -13.02 19.24
C VAL A 101 28.64 -14.37 19.68
#